data_0d566383709e6703000f1065facd2f14
#
_entry.id   0d566383709e6703000f1065facd2f14
#
_cell.length_a   1.000
_cell.length_b   1.000
_cell.length_c   1.000
_cell.angle_alpha   90.00
_cell.angle_beta   90.00
_cell.angle_gamma   90.00
#
_symmetry.space_group_name_H-M   'P 1'
#
loop_
_entity.id
_entity.type
_entity.pdbx_description
1 polymer ?
#
loop_
_entity_poly.entity_id
_entity_poly.type
_entity_poly.pdbx_seq_one_letter_code
_entity_poly.pdbx_strand_id
1 'polypeptide(L)'
;MRYILFICIGLLASATLVGQKTRTIAFYNVENLFDTIDGPNDDAEFLPASKSEWNSAKYQEKLQHIREVLLALGKPLICGFSEIENVNVVRAIVKDQKAFKSYGIVHYESPDARGIDVALIYDSSKLTLLKSDRIRFVLPNEENPTTRDILWAQFKGKKESFYVMVNHWPSRRGGTDESDAKRVAAAQVAGHFIDSLNEEKIKLCVRYGKGQPVTNFIGNTENIIFLGDLNDYPENRGPKLIENRLIPMISQSSGPTKGTHCYNNEWGVLDHIFVSKGFISTKKNVVPNSGEIHNFPFLMEEYKGNIQPKRTYAGNKYLGGYSDHLPVSIKIKLR
;
A
#
# COMPACT_ATOMS: atom_id res chain seq x y z
N MET A 1 78.30 10.52 -7.30
CA MET A 1 77.03 9.92 -7.79
C MET A 1 75.93 10.32 -6.85
N ARG A 2 75.02 11.22 -7.27
CA ARG A 2 73.86 11.64 -6.49
C ARG A 2 72.64 10.87 -7.00
N TYR A 3 72.01 10.05 -6.13
CA TYR A 3 70.76 9.38 -6.43
C TYR A 3 69.57 10.32 -6.14
N ILE A 4 68.81 10.67 -7.17
CA ILE A 4 67.54 11.40 -7.07
C ILE A 4 66.46 10.38 -6.86
N LEU A 5 65.82 10.41 -5.67
CA LEU A 5 64.67 9.54 -5.30
C LEU A 5 63.37 10.24 -5.79
N PHE A 6 62.74 9.71 -6.80
CA PHE A 6 61.40 10.15 -7.23
C PHE A 6 60.33 9.50 -6.34
N ILE A 7 59.72 10.32 -5.49
CA ILE A 7 58.54 9.89 -4.71
C ILE A 7 57.30 10.15 -5.60
N CYS A 8 56.71 9.09 -6.17
CA CYS A 8 55.39 9.16 -6.82
C CYS A 8 54.34 9.20 -5.72
N ILE A 9 53.77 10.38 -5.47
CA ILE A 9 52.56 10.54 -4.63
C ILE A 9 51.34 10.15 -5.50
N GLY A 10 50.88 8.90 -5.34
CA GLY A 10 49.63 8.45 -5.93
C GLY A 10 48.43 9.12 -5.21
N LEU A 11 47.78 10.07 -5.86
CA LEU A 11 46.49 10.59 -5.43
C LEU A 11 45.42 9.49 -5.59
N LEU A 12 45.11 8.79 -4.51
CA LEU A 12 43.90 7.95 -4.40
C LEU A 12 42.68 8.87 -4.37
N ALA A 13 42.08 9.11 -5.54
CA ALA A 13 40.78 9.73 -5.64
C ALA A 13 39.75 8.75 -5.05
N SER A 14 39.39 8.94 -3.80
CA SER A 14 38.24 8.24 -3.17
C SER A 14 36.97 8.71 -3.86
N ALA A 15 36.54 7.99 -4.90
CA ALA A 15 35.23 8.16 -5.46
C ALA A 15 34.20 7.74 -4.39
N THR A 16 33.65 8.72 -3.68
CA THR A 16 32.48 8.51 -2.84
C THR A 16 31.33 8.07 -3.75
N LEU A 17 31.07 6.78 -3.80
CA LEU A 17 29.83 6.26 -4.37
C LEU A 17 28.71 6.88 -3.54
N VAL A 18 28.11 7.97 -4.03
CA VAL A 18 26.85 8.49 -3.49
C VAL A 18 25.80 7.43 -3.81
N GLY A 19 25.61 6.50 -2.88
CA GLY A 19 24.59 5.47 -2.95
C GLY A 19 23.24 6.12 -3.21
N GLN A 20 22.53 5.67 -4.25
CA GLN A 20 21.23 6.20 -4.61
C GLN A 20 20.28 6.05 -3.41
N LYS A 21 19.72 7.17 -2.91
CA LYS A 21 18.87 7.19 -1.73
C LYS A 21 17.60 6.35 -1.97
N THR A 22 17.39 5.33 -1.17
CA THR A 22 16.17 4.54 -1.17
C THR A 22 15.00 5.32 -0.57
N ARG A 23 13.79 5.01 -1.01
CA ARG A 23 12.53 5.56 -0.53
C ARG A 23 11.60 4.42 -0.15
N THR A 24 10.73 4.64 0.81
CA THR A 24 9.74 3.68 1.26
C THR A 24 8.45 3.85 0.47
N ILE A 25 7.87 2.76 0.00
CA ILE A 25 6.46 2.65 -0.40
C ILE A 25 5.81 1.78 0.65
N ALA A 26 4.68 2.20 1.21
CA ALA A 26 4.02 1.51 2.31
C ALA A 26 2.52 1.32 2.05
N PHE A 27 1.94 0.39 2.78
CA PHE A 27 0.50 0.22 2.93
C PHE A 27 0.17 0.02 4.41
N TYR A 28 -0.98 0.56 4.83
CA TYR A 28 -1.47 0.43 6.19
C TYR A 28 -3.00 0.42 6.24
N ASN A 29 -3.59 -0.69 6.66
CA ASN A 29 -4.99 -0.71 7.10
C ASN A 29 -5.04 0.01 8.46
N VAL A 30 -5.81 1.08 8.54
CA VAL A 30 -5.84 1.96 9.72
C VAL A 30 -6.94 1.59 10.73
N GLU A 31 -7.66 0.50 10.52
CA GLU A 31 -8.78 0.07 11.39
C GLU A 31 -9.79 1.19 11.60
N ASN A 32 -10.65 1.45 10.59
CA ASN A 32 -11.79 2.37 10.65
C ASN A 32 -11.44 3.81 11.06
N LEU A 33 -10.82 4.56 10.15
CA LEU A 33 -10.63 6.00 10.34
C LEU A 33 -11.86 6.77 9.89
N PHE A 34 -12.75 7.04 10.83
CA PHE A 34 -13.93 7.89 10.66
C PHE A 34 -13.72 9.24 11.36
N ASP A 35 -14.38 10.29 10.85
CA ASP A 35 -14.53 11.52 11.61
C ASP A 35 -15.69 11.42 12.63
N THR A 36 -16.22 12.51 13.12
CA THR A 36 -17.29 12.53 14.14
C THR A 36 -18.56 13.18 13.62
N ILE A 37 -18.68 13.29 12.29
CA ILE A 37 -19.78 13.97 11.62
C ILE A 37 -20.64 12.90 10.92
N ASP A 38 -21.94 12.93 11.19
CA ASP A 38 -22.91 12.02 10.56
C ASP A 38 -22.91 12.24 9.06
N GLY A 39 -22.52 11.23 8.32
CA GLY A 39 -22.39 11.21 6.88
C GLY A 39 -23.60 10.57 6.18
N PRO A 40 -23.56 10.43 4.85
CA PRO A 40 -24.61 9.75 4.11
C PRO A 40 -24.50 8.21 4.18
N ASN A 41 -23.45 7.67 4.80
CA ASN A 41 -23.11 6.26 4.90
C ASN A 41 -23.67 5.64 6.19
N ASP A 42 -23.56 4.31 6.33
CA ASP A 42 -23.90 3.62 7.59
C ASP A 42 -22.72 3.71 8.59
N ASP A 43 -22.45 4.94 9.05
CA ASP A 43 -21.37 5.31 9.97
C ASP A 43 -21.83 5.51 11.43
N ALA A 44 -23.09 5.19 11.73
CA ALA A 44 -23.71 5.44 13.01
C ALA A 44 -22.92 4.89 14.22
N GLU A 45 -22.15 3.83 14.07
CA GLU A 45 -21.30 3.30 15.14
C GLU A 45 -20.07 4.17 15.44
N PHE A 46 -19.68 5.08 14.54
CA PHE A 46 -18.53 5.99 14.67
C PHE A 46 -18.94 7.42 15.02
N LEU A 47 -20.10 7.61 15.66
CA LEU A 47 -20.58 8.90 16.12
C LEU A 47 -20.42 9.07 17.63
N PRO A 48 -20.36 10.31 18.14
CA PRO A 48 -20.25 10.57 19.59
C PRO A 48 -21.38 9.99 20.45
N ALA A 49 -22.58 9.88 19.88
CA ALA A 49 -23.76 9.31 20.54
C ALA A 49 -23.87 7.77 20.41
N SER A 50 -22.96 7.14 19.70
CA SER A 50 -22.94 5.69 19.51
C SER A 50 -22.49 4.92 20.75
N LYS A 51 -22.64 3.59 20.72
CA LYS A 51 -22.11 2.71 21.79
C LYS A 51 -20.59 2.73 21.89
N SER A 52 -19.90 3.05 20.80
CA SER A 52 -18.45 3.21 20.77
C SER A 52 -18.00 4.56 21.32
N GLU A 53 -18.94 5.53 21.48
CA GLU A 53 -18.66 6.89 21.93
C GLU A 53 -17.51 7.53 21.15
N TRP A 54 -17.52 7.39 19.81
CA TRP A 54 -16.48 7.91 18.95
C TRP A 54 -16.54 9.43 18.90
N ASN A 55 -15.71 10.10 19.69
CA ASN A 55 -15.70 11.54 19.85
C ASN A 55 -14.42 12.18 19.29
N SER A 56 -14.40 13.51 19.25
CA SER A 56 -13.28 14.27 18.71
C SER A 56 -11.94 13.97 19.39
N ALA A 57 -11.92 13.64 20.69
CA ALA A 57 -10.68 13.28 21.38
C ALA A 57 -10.11 11.96 20.86
N LYS A 58 -10.93 10.93 20.74
CA LYS A 58 -10.56 9.62 20.17
C LYS A 58 -10.12 9.75 18.71
N TYR A 59 -10.84 10.56 17.92
CA TYR A 59 -10.48 10.86 16.55
C TYR A 59 -9.11 11.53 16.44
N GLN A 60 -8.82 12.55 17.25
CA GLN A 60 -7.52 13.22 17.24
C GLN A 60 -6.38 12.29 17.69
N GLU A 61 -6.61 11.43 18.68
CA GLU A 61 -5.66 10.40 19.10
C GLU A 61 -5.36 9.42 17.96
N LYS A 62 -6.38 8.95 17.25
CA LYS A 62 -6.23 8.07 16.08
C LYS A 62 -5.40 8.72 14.97
N LEU A 63 -5.67 9.99 14.66
CA LEU A 63 -4.86 10.74 13.69
C LEU A 63 -3.40 10.86 14.12
N GLN A 64 -3.15 11.08 15.41
CA GLN A 64 -1.79 11.14 15.96
C GLN A 64 -1.08 9.80 15.82
N HIS A 65 -1.75 8.69 16.12
CA HIS A 65 -1.22 7.34 15.97
C HIS A 65 -0.84 7.03 14.51
N ILE A 66 -1.70 7.36 13.54
CA ILE A 66 -1.37 7.18 12.12
C ILE A 66 -0.14 8.00 11.73
N ARG A 67 -0.03 9.26 12.20
CA ARG A 67 1.15 10.10 11.95
C ARG A 67 2.43 9.53 12.54
N GLU A 68 2.35 8.96 13.75
CA GLU A 68 3.47 8.29 14.41
C GLU A 68 3.97 7.12 13.58
N VAL A 69 3.05 6.28 13.06
CA VAL A 69 3.38 5.19 12.14
C VAL A 69 4.07 5.72 10.87
N LEU A 70 3.54 6.75 10.23
CA LEU A 70 4.14 7.35 9.03
C LEU A 70 5.53 7.91 9.28
N LEU A 71 5.78 8.48 10.47
CA LEU A 71 7.10 8.97 10.88
C LEU A 71 8.07 7.81 11.13
N ALA A 72 7.63 6.76 11.81
CA ALA A 72 8.42 5.55 12.06
C ALA A 72 8.79 4.82 10.75
N LEU A 73 7.90 4.81 9.75
CA LEU A 73 8.19 4.33 8.39
C LEU A 73 9.16 5.22 7.60
N GLY A 74 9.64 6.32 8.19
CA GLY A 74 10.58 7.26 7.59
C GLY A 74 9.95 8.22 6.57
N LYS A 75 8.69 8.56 6.73
CA LYS A 75 7.91 9.39 5.81
C LYS A 75 7.87 8.76 4.41
N PRO A 76 7.03 7.75 4.18
CA PRO A 76 6.98 7.02 2.93
C PRO A 76 6.81 7.95 1.73
N LEU A 77 7.47 7.63 0.62
CA LEU A 77 7.27 8.33 -0.65
C LEU A 77 5.81 8.24 -1.13
N ILE A 78 5.20 7.08 -0.90
CA ILE A 78 3.77 6.78 -1.07
C ILE A 78 3.35 5.91 0.11
N CYS A 79 2.17 6.17 0.66
CA CYS A 79 1.47 5.27 1.57
C CYS A 79 0.04 5.08 1.10
N GLY A 80 -0.34 3.83 0.81
CA GLY A 80 -1.73 3.43 0.62
C GLY A 80 -2.39 3.17 1.96
N PHE A 81 -3.68 3.41 2.04
CA PHE A 81 -4.52 3.15 3.21
C PHE A 81 -5.77 2.38 2.82
N SER A 82 -6.31 1.62 3.75
CA SER A 82 -7.68 1.11 3.73
C SER A 82 -8.41 1.47 5.01
N GLU A 83 -9.73 1.32 4.97
CA GLU A 83 -10.65 1.69 6.06
C GLU A 83 -10.63 3.20 6.36
N ILE A 84 -10.67 3.96 5.29
CA ILE A 84 -10.76 5.42 5.27
C ILE A 84 -12.20 5.81 4.95
N GLU A 85 -12.83 6.62 5.78
CA GLU A 85 -14.20 7.08 5.57
C GLU A 85 -14.32 8.01 4.35
N ASN A 86 -13.53 9.07 4.31
CA ASN A 86 -13.64 10.11 3.29
C ASN A 86 -12.32 10.88 3.09
N VAL A 87 -12.29 11.78 2.10
CA VAL A 87 -11.09 12.58 1.82
C VAL A 87 -10.70 13.53 2.96
N ASN A 88 -11.64 13.93 3.83
CA ASN A 88 -11.36 14.89 4.91
C ASN A 88 -10.55 14.24 6.02
N VAL A 89 -10.81 12.96 6.35
CA VAL A 89 -9.98 12.23 7.32
C VAL A 89 -8.55 12.03 6.79
N VAL A 90 -8.37 11.80 5.48
CA VAL A 90 -7.03 11.74 4.87
C VAL A 90 -6.33 13.11 4.90
N ARG A 91 -7.06 14.19 4.60
CA ARG A 91 -6.53 15.56 4.74
C ARG A 91 -6.10 15.85 6.17
N ALA A 92 -6.89 15.39 7.16
CA ALA A 92 -6.55 15.57 8.57
C ALA A 92 -5.24 14.88 8.96
N ILE A 93 -4.87 13.73 8.36
CA ILE A 93 -3.57 13.08 8.59
C ILE A 93 -2.41 14.00 8.23
N VAL A 94 -2.47 14.69 7.08
CA VAL A 94 -1.35 15.47 6.52
C VAL A 94 -1.43 16.97 6.82
N LYS A 95 -2.63 17.49 7.12
CA LYS A 95 -2.88 18.91 7.36
C LYS A 95 -2.06 19.43 8.55
N ASP A 96 -1.54 20.65 8.41
CA ASP A 96 -0.80 21.37 9.46
C ASP A 96 0.40 20.61 10.04
N GLN A 97 0.83 19.55 9.37
CA GLN A 97 1.99 18.76 9.74
C GLN A 97 3.20 19.16 8.90
N LYS A 98 4.17 19.81 9.53
CA LYS A 98 5.43 20.21 8.85
C LYS A 98 6.09 19.03 8.14
N ALA A 99 5.99 17.83 8.71
CA ALA A 99 6.56 16.61 8.17
C ALA A 99 5.93 16.17 6.84
N PHE A 100 4.65 16.50 6.60
CA PHE A 100 3.84 16.09 5.46
C PHE A 100 3.38 17.26 4.58
N LYS A 101 3.99 18.44 4.72
CA LYS A 101 3.60 19.67 3.99
C LYS A 101 3.54 19.49 2.47
N SER A 102 4.37 18.63 1.90
CA SER A 102 4.44 18.35 0.46
C SER A 102 3.60 17.16 0.02
N TYR A 103 2.77 16.59 0.91
CA TYR A 103 2.01 15.40 0.53
C TYR A 103 0.73 15.76 -0.21
N GLY A 104 0.57 15.14 -1.40
CA GLY A 104 -0.69 15.09 -2.14
C GLY A 104 -1.52 13.89 -1.71
N ILE A 105 -2.79 13.91 -2.04
CA ILE A 105 -3.79 12.88 -1.72
C ILE A 105 -4.44 12.40 -3.00
N VAL A 106 -4.70 11.10 -3.10
CA VAL A 106 -5.61 10.50 -4.08
C VAL A 106 -6.65 9.68 -3.32
N HIS A 107 -7.91 9.99 -3.54
CA HIS A 107 -9.05 9.34 -2.91
C HIS A 107 -10.27 9.46 -3.84
N TYR A 108 -11.11 8.45 -3.82
CA TYR A 108 -12.41 8.41 -4.49
C TYR A 108 -13.40 7.67 -3.60
N GLU A 109 -14.60 8.22 -3.49
CA GLU A 109 -15.72 7.57 -2.79
C GLU A 109 -16.14 6.30 -3.51
N SER A 110 -16.30 5.21 -2.77
CA SER A 110 -16.77 3.92 -3.24
C SER A 110 -18.20 3.63 -2.77
N PRO A 111 -18.86 2.61 -3.33
CA PRO A 111 -20.24 2.27 -2.93
C PRO A 111 -20.32 1.34 -1.71
N ASP A 112 -19.27 1.19 -0.92
CA ASP A 112 -19.33 0.40 0.32
C ASP A 112 -20.34 1.02 1.29
N ALA A 113 -21.30 0.21 1.77
CA ALA A 113 -22.40 0.69 2.60
C ALA A 113 -21.95 1.34 3.91
N ARG A 114 -20.83 0.88 4.50
CA ARG A 114 -20.25 1.47 5.71
C ARG A 114 -19.51 2.77 5.41
N GLY A 115 -19.31 3.10 4.11
CA GLY A 115 -18.56 4.29 3.72
C GLY A 115 -17.06 4.17 3.96
N ILE A 116 -16.49 2.97 3.91
CA ILE A 116 -15.04 2.82 3.96
C ILE A 116 -14.44 2.71 2.57
N ASP A 117 -13.34 3.40 2.38
CA ASP A 117 -12.62 3.51 1.13
C ASP A 117 -11.16 3.10 1.23
N VAL A 118 -10.49 3.18 0.10
CA VAL A 118 -9.04 3.19 0.00
C VAL A 118 -8.55 4.57 -0.40
N ALA A 119 -7.37 4.94 0.08
CA ALA A 119 -6.72 6.21 -0.24
C ALA A 119 -5.22 6.03 -0.42
N LEU A 120 -4.55 7.01 -0.99
CA LEU A 120 -3.10 7.12 -0.90
C LEU A 120 -2.65 8.57 -0.67
N ILE A 121 -1.53 8.71 0.01
CA ILE A 121 -0.76 9.95 0.11
C ILE A 121 0.59 9.77 -0.56
N TYR A 122 1.14 10.83 -1.14
CA TYR A 122 2.43 10.79 -1.84
C TYR A 122 3.22 12.10 -1.66
N ASP A 123 4.55 12.04 -1.62
CA ASP A 123 5.42 13.21 -1.56
C ASP A 123 5.47 13.90 -2.94
N SER A 124 4.68 14.96 -3.12
CA SER A 124 4.59 15.74 -4.36
C SER A 124 5.87 16.52 -4.67
N SER A 125 6.78 16.67 -3.71
CA SER A 125 8.11 17.23 -3.97
C SER A 125 9.04 16.26 -4.73
N LYS A 126 8.65 15.01 -4.87
CA LYS A 126 9.43 13.93 -5.50
C LYS A 126 8.71 13.26 -6.67
N LEU A 127 7.39 13.28 -6.64
CA LEU A 127 6.52 12.64 -7.63
C LEU A 127 5.54 13.63 -8.22
N THR A 128 5.32 13.53 -9.51
CA THR A 128 4.20 14.20 -10.20
C THR A 128 3.11 13.17 -10.43
N LEU A 129 1.90 13.44 -9.93
CA LEU A 129 0.72 12.66 -10.28
C LEU A 129 0.34 13.00 -11.73
N LEU A 130 0.36 11.99 -12.60
CA LEU A 130 0.00 12.14 -14.01
C LEU A 130 -1.49 11.90 -14.23
N LYS A 131 -2.01 10.83 -13.62
CA LYS A 131 -3.38 10.38 -13.78
C LYS A 131 -3.78 9.55 -12.57
N SER A 132 -5.06 9.58 -12.21
CA SER A 132 -5.64 8.68 -11.23
C SER A 132 -7.11 8.45 -11.54
N ASP A 133 -7.62 7.32 -11.13
CA ASP A 133 -9.02 6.96 -11.18
C ASP A 133 -9.27 5.75 -10.27
N ARG A 134 -10.48 5.21 -10.31
CA ARG A 134 -10.91 4.01 -9.60
C ARG A 134 -11.50 2.99 -10.56
N ILE A 135 -11.44 1.74 -10.18
CA ILE A 135 -12.08 0.64 -10.88
C ILE A 135 -13.24 0.17 -10.02
N ARG A 136 -14.45 0.47 -10.47
CA ARG A 136 -15.69 0.00 -9.86
C ARG A 136 -16.07 -1.34 -10.43
N PHE A 137 -16.55 -2.25 -9.60
CA PHE A 137 -16.98 -3.58 -10.03
C PHE A 137 -18.13 -4.11 -9.19
N VAL A 138 -18.81 -5.11 -9.72
CA VAL A 138 -19.95 -5.78 -9.08
C VAL A 138 -19.48 -7.12 -8.53
N LEU A 139 -19.84 -7.43 -7.31
CA LEU A 139 -19.55 -8.72 -6.69
C LEU A 139 -20.43 -9.82 -7.27
N PRO A 140 -20.00 -11.10 -7.24
CA PRO A 140 -20.83 -12.22 -7.66
C PRO A 140 -22.18 -12.24 -6.94
N ASN A 141 -23.24 -12.47 -7.70
CA ASN A 141 -24.64 -12.52 -7.25
C ASN A 141 -25.19 -11.16 -6.77
N GLU A 142 -24.54 -10.06 -7.09
CA GLU A 142 -25.03 -8.71 -6.83
C GLU A 142 -25.35 -8.01 -8.16
N GLU A 143 -26.34 -7.09 -8.16
CA GLU A 143 -26.74 -6.35 -9.37
C GLU A 143 -25.97 -5.02 -9.48
N ASN A 144 -25.59 -4.46 -8.35
CA ASN A 144 -24.95 -3.15 -8.25
C ASN A 144 -23.61 -3.25 -7.50
N PRO A 145 -22.68 -2.31 -7.72
CA PRO A 145 -21.49 -2.22 -6.90
C PRO A 145 -21.84 -1.92 -5.43
N THR A 146 -21.30 -2.70 -4.52
CA THR A 146 -21.55 -2.61 -3.07
C THR A 146 -20.27 -2.73 -2.24
N THR A 147 -19.12 -2.77 -2.91
CA THR A 147 -17.81 -2.94 -2.28
C THR A 147 -16.87 -1.78 -2.63
N ARG A 148 -15.73 -1.72 -1.95
CA ARG A 148 -14.68 -0.75 -2.21
C ARG A 148 -14.17 -0.85 -3.63
N ASP A 149 -14.01 0.31 -4.27
CA ASP A 149 -13.37 0.42 -5.56
C ASP A 149 -11.86 0.13 -5.42
N ILE A 150 -11.21 -0.29 -6.52
CA ILE A 150 -9.75 -0.38 -6.59
C ILE A 150 -9.24 0.97 -7.07
N LEU A 151 -8.50 1.68 -6.23
CA LEU A 151 -7.89 2.95 -6.60
C LEU A 151 -6.60 2.69 -7.39
N TRP A 152 -6.37 3.47 -8.45
CA TRP A 152 -5.10 3.49 -9.14
C TRP A 152 -4.62 4.91 -9.42
N ALA A 153 -3.29 5.07 -9.45
CA ALA A 153 -2.64 6.32 -9.76
C ALA A 153 -1.35 6.08 -10.55
N GLN A 154 -1.12 6.90 -11.58
CA GLN A 154 0.11 6.91 -12.35
C GLN A 154 0.98 8.09 -11.89
N PHE A 155 2.18 7.77 -11.46
CA PHE A 155 3.17 8.74 -11.03
C PHE A 155 4.34 8.82 -11.98
N LYS A 156 4.93 10.02 -12.07
CA LYS A 156 6.21 10.26 -12.71
C LYS A 156 7.24 10.67 -11.66
N GLY A 157 8.31 9.89 -11.56
CA GLY A 157 9.54 10.28 -10.88
C GLY A 157 10.44 11.10 -11.84
N LYS A 158 11.72 11.26 -11.52
CA LYS A 158 12.64 12.02 -12.38
C LYS A 158 12.77 11.47 -13.80
N LYS A 159 12.83 10.15 -13.97
CA LYS A 159 13.09 9.49 -15.27
C LYS A 159 12.04 8.45 -15.66
N GLU A 160 11.21 8.01 -14.73
CA GLU A 160 10.34 6.85 -14.93
C GLU A 160 8.94 7.14 -14.43
N SER A 161 7.97 6.55 -15.12
CA SER A 161 6.59 6.50 -14.68
C SER A 161 6.27 5.11 -14.14
N PHE A 162 5.36 5.03 -13.20
CA PHE A 162 4.87 3.79 -12.62
C PHE A 162 3.44 3.96 -12.11
N TYR A 163 2.73 2.85 -12.04
CA TYR A 163 1.38 2.79 -11.50
C TYR A 163 1.42 2.27 -10.06
N VAL A 164 0.52 2.80 -9.24
CA VAL A 164 0.23 2.27 -7.90
C VAL A 164 -1.25 1.94 -7.84
N MET A 165 -1.57 0.72 -7.41
CA MET A 165 -2.94 0.27 -7.18
C MET A 165 -3.12 0.04 -5.68
N VAL A 166 -4.20 0.58 -5.11
CA VAL A 166 -4.57 0.40 -3.70
C VAL A 166 -5.85 -0.40 -3.63
N ASN A 167 -5.84 -1.46 -2.84
CA ASN A 167 -6.90 -2.45 -2.77
C ASN A 167 -7.36 -2.66 -1.32
N HIS A 168 -8.65 -2.91 -1.15
CA HIS A 168 -9.21 -3.49 0.06
C HIS A 168 -10.33 -4.46 -0.34
N TRP A 169 -10.01 -5.74 -0.38
CA TRP A 169 -10.94 -6.75 -0.87
C TRP A 169 -11.99 -7.13 0.18
N PRO A 170 -13.09 -7.81 -0.25
CA PRO A 170 -14.14 -8.26 0.66
C PRO A 170 -13.59 -9.10 1.82
N SER A 171 -14.04 -8.76 3.04
CA SER A 171 -13.60 -9.43 4.25
C SER A 171 -14.05 -10.89 4.31
N ARG A 172 -13.45 -11.66 5.22
CA ARG A 172 -13.77 -13.08 5.46
C ARG A 172 -15.03 -13.26 6.34
N ARG A 173 -15.78 -12.19 6.62
CA ARG A 173 -17.03 -12.24 7.36
C ARG A 173 -18.05 -13.14 6.66
N GLY A 174 -18.77 -13.94 7.43
CA GLY A 174 -19.74 -14.90 6.89
C GLY A 174 -19.15 -16.24 6.48
N GLY A 175 -17.82 -16.41 6.62
CA GLY A 175 -17.11 -17.63 6.26
C GLY A 175 -16.06 -17.39 5.18
N THR A 176 -14.97 -18.13 5.28
CA THR A 176 -13.87 -18.01 4.32
C THR A 176 -14.29 -18.45 2.93
N ASP A 177 -15.03 -19.57 2.84
CA ASP A 177 -15.42 -20.18 1.57
C ASP A 177 -16.51 -19.35 0.88
N GLU A 178 -17.52 -18.86 1.63
CA GLU A 178 -18.60 -18.03 1.10
C GLU A 178 -18.07 -16.70 0.55
N SER A 179 -17.02 -16.15 1.17
CA SER A 179 -16.43 -14.88 0.75
C SER A 179 -15.30 -15.05 -0.29
N ASP A 180 -14.78 -16.25 -0.52
CA ASP A 180 -13.70 -16.53 -1.48
C ASP A 180 -14.06 -16.07 -2.90
N ALA A 181 -15.26 -16.39 -3.38
CA ALA A 181 -15.73 -15.98 -4.71
C ALA A 181 -15.68 -14.45 -4.90
N LYS A 182 -15.99 -13.68 -3.85
CA LYS A 182 -15.94 -12.20 -3.87
C LYS A 182 -14.50 -11.69 -4.00
N ARG A 183 -13.55 -12.29 -3.27
CA ARG A 183 -12.12 -11.92 -3.36
C ARG A 183 -11.51 -12.34 -4.69
N VAL A 184 -11.88 -13.51 -5.21
CA VAL A 184 -11.48 -13.96 -6.55
C VAL A 184 -11.97 -12.99 -7.62
N ALA A 185 -13.22 -12.50 -7.53
CA ALA A 185 -13.75 -11.50 -8.46
C ALA A 185 -12.94 -10.19 -8.40
N ALA A 186 -12.62 -9.69 -7.21
CA ALA A 186 -11.76 -8.52 -7.05
C ALA A 186 -10.37 -8.74 -7.68
N ALA A 187 -9.76 -9.91 -7.46
CA ALA A 187 -8.49 -10.29 -8.05
C ALA A 187 -8.54 -10.35 -9.59
N GLN A 188 -9.64 -10.89 -10.17
CA GLN A 188 -9.83 -10.93 -11.62
C GLN A 188 -9.94 -9.52 -12.22
N VAL A 189 -10.72 -8.64 -11.60
CA VAL A 189 -10.86 -7.24 -12.04
C VAL A 189 -9.53 -6.52 -12.00
N ALA A 190 -8.79 -6.63 -10.89
CA ALA A 190 -7.45 -6.05 -10.76
C ALA A 190 -6.48 -6.64 -11.82
N GLY A 191 -6.52 -7.96 -12.02
CA GLY A 191 -5.72 -8.65 -13.01
C GLY A 191 -5.99 -8.19 -14.44
N HIS A 192 -7.26 -8.03 -14.83
CA HIS A 192 -7.62 -7.50 -16.14
C HIS A 192 -7.12 -6.08 -16.36
N PHE A 193 -7.16 -5.23 -15.33
CA PHE A 193 -6.61 -3.88 -15.43
C PHE A 193 -5.08 -3.92 -15.63
N ILE A 194 -4.37 -4.76 -14.90
CA ILE A 194 -2.91 -4.95 -15.06
C ILE A 194 -2.59 -5.42 -16.49
N ASP A 195 -3.37 -6.36 -17.01
CA ASP A 195 -3.20 -6.88 -18.37
C ASP A 195 -3.45 -5.77 -19.41
N SER A 196 -4.49 -4.94 -19.25
CA SER A 196 -4.80 -3.81 -20.15
C SER A 196 -3.68 -2.77 -20.21
N LEU A 197 -3.08 -2.42 -19.07
CA LEU A 197 -1.94 -1.50 -19.01
C LEU A 197 -0.74 -2.03 -19.82
N ASN A 198 -0.49 -3.35 -19.74
CA ASN A 198 0.59 -3.98 -20.47
C ASN A 198 0.30 -4.07 -21.98
N GLU A 199 -0.95 -4.32 -22.38
CA GLU A 199 -1.37 -4.33 -23.78
C GLU A 199 -1.26 -2.96 -24.44
N GLU A 200 -1.69 -1.90 -23.76
CA GLU A 200 -1.55 -0.51 -24.24
C GLU A 200 -0.08 -0.16 -24.50
N LYS A 201 0.80 -0.55 -23.60
CA LYS A 201 2.24 -0.33 -23.75
C LYS A 201 2.81 -1.10 -24.93
N ILE A 202 2.41 -2.35 -25.12
CA ILE A 202 2.84 -3.17 -26.28
C ILE A 202 2.38 -2.52 -27.57
N LYS A 203 1.12 -2.08 -27.68
CA LYS A 203 0.58 -1.37 -28.85
C LYS A 203 1.35 -0.09 -29.15
N LEU A 204 1.71 0.71 -28.15
CA LEU A 204 2.53 1.90 -28.32
C LEU A 204 3.94 1.58 -28.81
N CYS A 205 4.60 0.56 -28.25
CA CYS A 205 5.93 0.13 -28.69
C CYS A 205 5.93 -0.36 -30.14
N VAL A 206 4.91 -1.10 -30.57
CA VAL A 206 4.75 -1.56 -31.94
C VAL A 206 4.49 -0.40 -32.91
N ARG A 207 3.70 0.60 -32.50
CA ARG A 207 3.36 1.76 -33.36
C ARG A 207 4.55 2.69 -33.61
N TYR A 208 5.49 2.80 -32.69
CA TYR A 208 6.67 3.66 -32.78
C TYR A 208 7.96 2.90 -33.14
N GLY A 209 7.94 1.59 -33.16
CA GLY A 209 9.05 0.74 -33.58
C GLY A 209 9.07 0.60 -35.09
N LYS A 210 10.19 0.92 -35.76
CA LYS A 210 10.37 0.75 -37.20
C LYS A 210 10.23 -0.73 -37.58
N GLY A 211 9.07 -1.12 -38.08
CA GLY A 211 8.85 -2.08 -39.16
C GLY A 211 9.25 -3.55 -39.03
N GLN A 212 9.46 -4.10 -37.81
CA GLN A 212 9.61 -5.54 -37.61
C GLN A 212 8.62 -6.04 -36.57
N PRO A 213 7.86 -7.12 -36.81
CA PRO A 213 7.05 -7.75 -35.76
C PRO A 213 8.01 -8.38 -34.76
N VAL A 214 8.05 -7.79 -33.54
CA VAL A 214 8.88 -8.31 -32.44
C VAL A 214 8.14 -9.49 -31.82
N THR A 215 8.48 -10.68 -32.26
CA THR A 215 7.89 -11.96 -31.80
C THR A 215 8.36 -12.40 -30.41
N ASN A 216 9.23 -11.63 -29.74
CA ASN A 216 9.74 -11.92 -28.39
C ASN A 216 9.75 -10.66 -27.52
N PHE A 217 8.58 -10.12 -27.16
CA PHE A 217 8.48 -9.07 -26.15
C PHE A 217 8.46 -9.66 -24.72
N ILE A 218 9.53 -10.33 -24.34
CA ILE A 218 9.81 -10.63 -22.94
C ILE A 218 10.46 -9.37 -22.35
N GLY A 219 9.68 -8.49 -21.68
CA GLY A 219 10.31 -7.54 -20.79
C GLY A 219 9.87 -6.10 -20.72
N ASN A 220 8.88 -5.62 -21.44
CA ASN A 220 8.40 -4.24 -21.31
C ASN A 220 6.98 -4.14 -20.71
N THR A 221 6.78 -4.78 -19.58
CA THR A 221 5.58 -4.55 -18.76
C THR A 221 5.62 -3.16 -18.13
N GLU A 222 4.45 -2.58 -17.85
CA GLU A 222 4.39 -1.35 -17.07
C GLU A 222 5.02 -1.56 -15.70
N ASN A 223 5.58 -0.49 -15.15
CA ASN A 223 6.06 -0.49 -13.77
C ASN A 223 4.85 -0.37 -12.85
N ILE A 224 4.49 -1.44 -12.17
CA ILE A 224 3.30 -1.51 -11.34
C ILE A 224 3.70 -1.88 -9.93
N ILE A 225 3.15 -1.17 -8.95
CA ILE A 225 3.11 -1.51 -7.53
C ILE A 225 1.64 -1.73 -7.18
N PHE A 226 1.31 -2.93 -6.77
CA PHE A 226 -0.01 -3.31 -6.29
C PHE A 226 0.09 -3.54 -4.79
N LEU A 227 -0.75 -2.89 -4.00
CA LEU A 227 -0.72 -2.99 -2.55
C LEU A 227 -2.14 -2.96 -1.98
N GLY A 228 -2.32 -3.53 -0.80
CA GLY A 228 -3.62 -3.53 -0.15
C GLY A 228 -3.80 -4.62 0.90
N ASP A 229 -4.88 -4.47 1.66
CA ASP A 229 -5.47 -5.55 2.44
C ASP A 229 -6.33 -6.41 1.51
N LEU A 230 -5.85 -7.59 1.21
CA LEU A 230 -6.55 -8.53 0.32
C LEU A 230 -7.52 -9.43 1.07
N ASN A 231 -7.56 -9.34 2.41
CA ASN A 231 -8.37 -10.20 3.26
C ASN A 231 -8.19 -11.70 2.96
N ASP A 232 -7.04 -12.05 2.38
CA ASP A 232 -6.72 -13.39 1.88
C ASP A 232 -5.25 -13.70 2.11
N TYR A 233 -4.92 -14.95 2.40
CA TYR A 233 -3.54 -15.37 2.63
C TYR A 233 -2.78 -15.58 1.30
N PRO A 234 -1.45 -15.52 1.30
CA PRO A 234 -0.63 -15.65 0.07
C PRO A 234 -0.93 -16.91 -0.75
N GLU A 235 -1.31 -18.00 -0.09
CA GLU A 235 -1.63 -19.29 -0.72
C GLU A 235 -3.03 -19.37 -1.30
N ASN A 236 -3.92 -18.44 -1.00
CA ASN A 236 -5.30 -18.46 -1.44
C ASN A 236 -5.45 -18.04 -2.92
N ARG A 237 -6.60 -18.33 -3.51
CA ARG A 237 -6.88 -18.15 -4.94
C ARG A 237 -6.73 -16.70 -5.41
N GLY A 238 -7.23 -15.75 -4.62
CA GLY A 238 -7.18 -14.33 -4.97
C GLY A 238 -5.75 -13.81 -5.14
N PRO A 239 -4.89 -13.85 -4.11
CA PRO A 239 -3.48 -13.44 -4.24
C PRO A 239 -2.70 -14.20 -5.30
N LYS A 240 -2.98 -15.50 -5.52
CA LYS A 240 -2.35 -16.30 -6.59
C LYS A 240 -2.67 -15.78 -8.00
N LEU A 241 -3.86 -15.25 -8.23
CA LEU A 241 -4.20 -14.61 -9.51
C LEU A 241 -3.37 -13.35 -9.78
N ILE A 242 -3.01 -12.61 -8.73
CA ILE A 242 -2.09 -11.46 -8.85
C ILE A 242 -0.65 -11.93 -9.00
N GLU A 243 -0.21 -12.97 -8.27
CA GLU A 243 1.13 -13.55 -8.36
C GLU A 243 1.47 -14.07 -9.77
N ASN A 244 0.48 -14.51 -10.53
CA ASN A 244 0.68 -14.89 -11.94
C ASN A 244 1.19 -13.72 -12.82
N ARG A 245 0.99 -12.47 -12.41
CA ARG A 245 1.32 -11.23 -13.13
C ARG A 245 2.44 -10.43 -12.49
N LEU A 246 2.47 -10.41 -11.16
CA LEU A 246 3.34 -9.58 -10.35
C LEU A 246 4.12 -10.45 -9.36
N ILE A 247 5.21 -9.93 -8.83
CA ILE A 247 6.05 -10.61 -7.83
C ILE A 247 5.63 -10.19 -6.44
N PRO A 248 5.27 -11.13 -5.53
CA PRO A 248 4.97 -10.82 -4.14
C PRO A 248 6.23 -10.34 -3.42
N MET A 249 6.06 -9.30 -2.61
CA MET A 249 7.14 -8.72 -1.82
C MET A 249 6.97 -8.97 -0.33
N ILE A 250 5.75 -9.28 0.13
CA ILE A 250 5.43 -9.56 1.54
C ILE A 250 5.09 -11.05 1.69
N SER A 251 5.66 -11.65 2.72
CA SER A 251 5.44 -13.04 3.11
C SER A 251 5.53 -13.19 4.62
N GLN A 252 5.28 -14.37 5.15
CA GLN A 252 5.46 -14.68 6.57
C GLN A 252 6.89 -14.44 7.09
N SER A 253 7.90 -14.43 6.22
CA SER A 253 9.29 -14.15 6.56
C SER A 253 9.67 -12.67 6.46
N SER A 254 8.74 -11.78 6.10
CA SER A 254 9.01 -10.35 5.92
C SER A 254 9.06 -9.56 7.22
N GLY A 255 8.92 -10.21 8.37
CA GLY A 255 9.02 -9.61 9.69
C GLY A 255 9.06 -10.63 10.81
N PRO A 256 9.30 -10.22 12.06
CA PRO A 256 9.37 -11.12 13.21
C PRO A 256 7.98 -11.68 13.60
N THR A 257 6.90 -10.96 13.28
CA THR A 257 5.53 -11.46 13.37
C THR A 257 5.24 -12.25 12.09
N LYS A 258 4.80 -13.46 12.15
CA LYS A 258 4.54 -14.31 10.99
C LYS A 258 3.31 -13.85 10.16
N GLY A 259 2.90 -12.60 10.27
CA GLY A 259 1.74 -12.03 9.61
C GLY A 259 1.59 -10.55 9.87
N THR A 260 0.62 -9.94 9.20
CA THR A 260 0.24 -8.52 9.33
C THR A 260 -0.98 -8.32 10.22
N HIS A 261 -1.74 -9.38 10.47
CA HIS A 261 -2.95 -9.39 11.29
C HIS A 261 -2.94 -10.64 12.19
N CYS A 262 -3.48 -10.50 13.41
CA CYS A 262 -3.58 -11.60 14.38
C CYS A 262 -5.04 -11.79 14.79
N TYR A 263 -5.58 -12.98 14.58
CA TYR A 263 -6.92 -13.36 15.01
C TYR A 263 -6.88 -14.69 15.77
N ASN A 264 -7.48 -14.74 16.96
CA ASN A 264 -7.45 -15.91 17.84
C ASN A 264 -6.04 -16.50 18.04
N ASN A 265 -5.02 -15.64 18.19
CA ASN A 265 -3.59 -15.99 18.32
C ASN A 265 -2.97 -16.60 17.05
N GLU A 266 -3.67 -16.60 15.95
CA GLU A 266 -3.14 -17.01 14.64
C GLU A 266 -2.76 -15.79 13.83
N TRP A 267 -1.50 -15.73 13.41
CA TRP A 267 -0.96 -14.69 12.56
C TRP A 267 -1.13 -15.05 11.09
N GLY A 268 -1.61 -14.10 10.31
CA GLY A 268 -1.75 -14.24 8.87
C GLY A 268 -1.31 -13.00 8.11
N VAL A 269 -0.82 -13.18 6.89
CA VAL A 269 -0.49 -12.08 5.97
C VAL A 269 -1.74 -11.75 5.18
N LEU A 270 -2.41 -10.65 5.51
CA LEU A 270 -3.58 -10.11 4.79
C LEU A 270 -3.21 -8.88 3.97
N ASP A 271 -2.16 -8.16 4.39
CA ASP A 271 -1.67 -6.94 3.74
C ASP A 271 -0.50 -7.28 2.83
N HIS A 272 -0.64 -6.96 1.56
CA HIS A 272 0.26 -7.41 0.50
C HIS A 272 0.87 -6.24 -0.25
N ILE A 273 2.08 -6.46 -0.80
CA ILE A 273 2.67 -5.61 -1.83
C ILE A 273 3.21 -6.54 -2.92
N PHE A 274 2.79 -6.29 -4.17
CA PHE A 274 3.31 -6.95 -5.34
C PHE A 274 3.92 -5.92 -6.29
N VAL A 275 4.88 -6.33 -7.10
CA VAL A 275 5.55 -5.44 -8.06
C VAL A 275 5.76 -6.13 -9.40
N SER A 276 5.71 -5.38 -10.49
CA SER A 276 5.98 -5.94 -11.82
C SER A 276 7.43 -6.40 -11.96
N LYS A 277 7.65 -7.49 -12.71
CA LYS A 277 8.97 -8.08 -12.98
C LYS A 277 9.96 -7.05 -13.55
N GLY A 278 9.50 -6.21 -14.48
CA GLY A 278 10.30 -5.16 -15.10
C GLY A 278 10.80 -4.12 -14.09
N PHE A 279 10.02 -3.82 -13.06
CA PHE A 279 10.38 -2.83 -12.05
C PHE A 279 11.48 -3.30 -11.11
N ILE A 280 11.62 -4.61 -10.91
CA ILE A 280 12.74 -5.22 -10.17
C ILE A 280 13.97 -5.38 -11.06
N SER A 281 13.80 -5.92 -12.28
CA SER A 281 14.91 -6.46 -13.08
C SER A 281 15.65 -5.43 -13.93
N THR A 282 14.94 -4.52 -14.62
CA THR A 282 15.54 -3.69 -15.68
C THR A 282 16.42 -2.56 -15.18
N LYS A 283 16.09 -1.98 -14.02
CA LYS A 283 16.83 -0.83 -13.46
C LYS A 283 17.04 -0.91 -11.96
N LYS A 284 16.69 -2.03 -11.35
CA LYS A 284 16.77 -2.24 -9.89
C LYS A 284 16.05 -1.12 -9.12
N ASN A 285 14.89 -0.66 -9.62
CA ASN A 285 14.14 0.40 -8.96
C ASN A 285 13.54 -0.09 -7.66
N VAL A 286 12.93 -1.28 -7.66
CA VAL A 286 12.56 -1.96 -6.41
C VAL A 286 13.79 -2.68 -5.86
N VAL A 287 14.05 -2.52 -4.58
CA VAL A 287 15.12 -3.25 -3.90
C VAL A 287 14.64 -4.67 -3.66
N PRO A 288 15.31 -5.70 -4.22
CA PRO A 288 14.93 -7.09 -3.98
C PRO A 288 14.91 -7.42 -2.48
N ASN A 289 13.99 -8.26 -2.06
CA ASN A 289 13.86 -8.72 -0.67
C ASN A 289 13.73 -7.58 0.36
N SER A 290 13.18 -6.43 -0.05
CA SER A 290 12.96 -5.30 0.84
C SER A 290 11.56 -5.23 1.42
N GLY A 291 10.74 -6.26 1.19
CA GLY A 291 9.44 -6.39 1.81
C GLY A 291 9.57 -6.54 3.33
N GLU A 292 8.84 -5.73 4.08
CA GLU A 292 8.93 -5.68 5.53
C GLU A 292 7.56 -5.51 6.16
N ILE A 293 7.27 -6.31 7.20
CA ILE A 293 6.14 -6.16 8.11
C ILE A 293 6.67 -5.43 9.34
N HIS A 294 6.12 -4.27 9.66
CA HIS A 294 6.61 -3.43 10.75
C HIS A 294 5.86 -3.69 12.04
N ASN A 295 6.55 -4.27 13.00
CA ASN A 295 6.04 -4.53 14.35
C ASN A 295 6.70 -3.59 15.38
N PHE A 296 6.66 -2.28 15.11
CA PHE A 296 7.20 -1.32 16.07
C PHE A 296 6.65 -1.57 17.47
N PRO A 297 7.45 -1.43 18.54
CA PRO A 297 6.99 -1.74 19.90
C PRO A 297 5.68 -1.06 20.32
N PHE A 298 5.43 0.17 19.84
CA PHE A 298 4.20 0.90 20.13
C PHE A 298 2.96 0.35 19.42
N LEU A 299 3.15 -0.44 18.34
CA LEU A 299 2.06 -1.12 17.61
C LEU A 299 1.63 -2.43 18.27
N MET A 300 2.36 -2.91 19.26
CA MET A 300 2.20 -4.24 19.83
C MET A 300 1.72 -4.15 21.27
N GLU A 301 0.92 -5.11 21.67
CA GLU A 301 0.52 -5.31 23.07
C GLU A 301 0.56 -6.79 23.42
N GLU A 302 0.69 -7.06 24.71
CA GLU A 302 0.45 -8.40 25.26
C GLU A 302 -0.99 -8.49 25.76
N TYR A 303 -1.75 -9.42 25.23
CA TYR A 303 -3.09 -9.72 25.68
C TYR A 303 -3.27 -11.20 25.97
N LYS A 304 -3.63 -11.55 27.20
CA LYS A 304 -3.79 -12.95 27.67
C LYS A 304 -2.58 -13.84 27.37
N GLY A 305 -1.38 -13.30 27.55
CA GLY A 305 -0.12 -14.02 27.31
C GLY A 305 0.28 -14.14 25.83
N ASN A 306 -0.42 -13.47 24.91
CA ASN A 306 -0.11 -13.48 23.49
C ASN A 306 0.22 -12.08 23.00
N ILE A 307 1.20 -11.98 22.12
CA ILE A 307 1.57 -10.73 21.47
C ILE A 307 0.67 -10.53 20.24
N GLN A 308 0.03 -9.37 20.15
CA GLN A 308 -0.88 -9.02 19.06
C GLN A 308 -0.75 -7.53 18.69
N PRO A 309 -1.31 -7.07 17.54
CA PRO A 309 -1.40 -5.65 17.24
C PRO A 309 -2.28 -4.94 18.28
N LYS A 310 -1.86 -3.73 18.67
CA LYS A 310 -2.59 -2.86 19.58
C LYS A 310 -3.70 -2.15 18.83
N ARG A 311 -4.88 -2.76 18.79
CA ARG A 311 -6.05 -2.31 18.04
C ARG A 311 -6.80 -1.14 18.71
N THR A 312 -7.56 -0.42 17.90
CA THR A 312 -8.35 0.74 18.35
C THR A 312 -9.54 0.33 19.22
N TYR A 313 -10.26 -0.72 18.82
CA TYR A 313 -11.46 -1.21 19.51
C TYR A 313 -11.46 -2.74 19.68
N ALA A 314 -12.13 -3.20 20.74
CA ALA A 314 -12.56 -4.59 20.89
C ALA A 314 -14.08 -4.59 21.12
N GLY A 315 -14.86 -4.90 20.08
CA GLY A 315 -16.29 -4.61 20.03
C GLY A 315 -16.52 -3.11 20.24
N ASN A 316 -17.38 -2.73 21.16
CA ASN A 316 -17.65 -1.31 21.47
C ASN A 316 -16.65 -0.68 22.48
N LYS A 317 -15.71 -1.46 23.02
CA LYS A 317 -14.76 -0.96 24.00
C LYS A 317 -13.58 -0.29 23.30
N TYR A 318 -13.38 1.01 23.55
CA TYR A 318 -12.22 1.75 23.11
C TYR A 318 -10.96 1.28 23.85
N LEU A 319 -9.91 0.93 23.11
CA LEU A 319 -8.63 0.49 23.63
C LEU A 319 -7.51 1.52 23.41
N GLY A 320 -7.74 2.52 22.55
CA GLY A 320 -6.77 3.57 22.26
C GLY A 320 -5.50 3.05 21.57
N GLY A 321 -5.66 2.06 20.73
CA GLY A 321 -4.55 1.50 19.95
C GLY A 321 -4.39 2.13 18.57
N TYR A 322 -3.57 1.50 17.75
CA TYR A 322 -3.17 1.97 16.41
C TYR A 322 -4.01 1.33 15.31
N SER A 323 -3.99 0.02 15.23
CA SER A 323 -4.76 -0.80 14.28
C SER A 323 -4.62 -2.28 14.65
N ASP A 324 -5.57 -3.12 14.22
CA ASP A 324 -5.46 -4.57 14.26
C ASP A 324 -4.59 -5.14 13.11
N HIS A 325 -4.10 -4.27 12.22
CA HIS A 325 -3.13 -4.59 11.18
C HIS A 325 -1.78 -3.94 11.44
N LEU A 326 -0.72 -4.57 10.97
CA LEU A 326 0.65 -4.03 10.95
C LEU A 326 0.96 -3.44 9.58
N PRO A 327 1.61 -2.27 9.50
CA PRO A 327 1.98 -1.68 8.23
C PRO A 327 3.04 -2.52 7.51
N VAL A 328 2.95 -2.56 6.19
CA VAL A 328 3.91 -3.22 5.30
C VAL A 328 4.60 -2.23 4.38
N SER A 329 5.85 -2.52 4.00
CA SER A 329 6.57 -1.66 3.08
C SER A 329 7.57 -2.38 2.19
N ILE A 330 7.99 -1.67 1.13
CA ILE A 330 9.12 -2.01 0.29
C ILE A 330 10.04 -0.79 0.13
N LYS A 331 11.28 -1.01 -0.32
CA LYS A 331 12.22 0.05 -0.66
C LYS A 331 12.36 0.18 -2.17
N ILE A 332 12.31 1.42 -2.66
CA ILE A 332 12.55 1.72 -4.08
C ILE A 332 13.68 2.74 -4.26
N LYS A 333 14.30 2.73 -5.43
CA LYS A 333 15.29 3.71 -5.88
C LYS A 333 14.66 4.49 -7.04
N LEU A 334 14.32 5.76 -6.82
CA LEU A 334 13.90 6.64 -7.92
C LEU A 334 15.12 7.27 -8.59
N ARG A 335 15.20 7.11 -9.88
CA ARG A 335 16.23 7.75 -10.72
C ARG A 335 15.73 9.03 -11.36
#